data_af5820bd679047ebf978f5099d060ca7
#
_entry.id   af5820bd679047ebf978f5099d060ca7
#
_cell.length_a   1.000
_cell.length_b   1.000
_cell.length_c   1.000
_cell.angle_alpha   90.00
_cell.angle_beta   90.00
_cell.angle_gamma   90.00
#
_symmetry.space_group_name_H-M   'P 1'
#
loop_
_entity.id
_entity.type
_entity.pdbx_description
1 polymer ?
#
loop_
_entity_poly.entity_id
_entity_poly.type
_entity_poly.pdbx_seq_one_letter_code
_entity_poly.pdbx_strand_id
1 'polypeptide(L)'
;RFSIVVSELPYQVNKARLIENIAELVKEKRIEGISDINDYTSREGMHMVVDLKRDANPQVVLNQLYTFTQMQTTFGVIMLALVNGEPRVLTLKEVLRNYIDFQCEVVVRRTRYDLRKAQERAHILEGLLIALDFIDEVIEILRSSKDQPEGRERLMQRFGLDEPQAQAIVQMRLGQLTGLERHKIEEEMAQVKE
;
A
#
# COMPACT_ATOMS: atom_id res chain seq x y z
N ARG A 1 46.46 23.11 -16.73
CA ARG A 1 46.40 21.83 -16.02
C ARG A 1 44.96 21.39 -15.94
N PHE A 2 44.69 20.13 -16.15
CA PHE A 2 43.39 19.55 -15.95
C PHE A 2 43.33 18.90 -14.57
N SER A 3 42.16 18.90 -13.98
CA SER A 3 41.85 18.16 -12.75
C SER A 3 40.51 17.42 -12.90
N ILE A 4 40.40 16.30 -12.25
CA ILE A 4 39.15 15.53 -12.16
C ILE A 4 38.55 15.83 -10.78
N VAL A 5 37.35 16.41 -10.77
CA VAL A 5 36.60 16.73 -9.54
C VAL A 5 35.57 15.62 -9.29
N VAL A 6 35.57 15.09 -8.08
CA VAL A 6 34.63 14.06 -7.62
C VAL A 6 33.76 14.68 -6.55
N SER A 7 32.49 14.83 -6.87
CA SER A 7 31.46 15.39 -5.98
C SER A 7 30.64 14.30 -5.26
N GLU A 8 30.63 13.07 -5.78
CA GLU A 8 29.89 11.94 -5.22
C GLU A 8 30.69 10.65 -5.36
N LEU A 9 30.48 9.71 -4.45
CA LEU A 9 31.04 8.36 -4.50
C LEU A 9 29.93 7.32 -4.47
N PRO A 10 30.17 6.11 -5.01
CA PRO A 10 29.23 5.02 -4.88
C PRO A 10 28.91 4.69 -3.42
N TYR A 11 27.72 4.17 -3.19
CA TYR A 11 27.26 3.77 -1.86
C TYR A 11 28.23 2.79 -1.19
N GLN A 12 28.49 2.96 0.11
CA GLN A 12 29.42 2.18 0.93
C GLN A 12 30.91 2.30 0.56
N VAL A 13 31.31 3.21 -0.31
CA VAL A 13 32.72 3.48 -0.59
C VAL A 13 33.29 4.45 0.46
N ASN A 14 34.35 4.01 1.16
CA ASN A 14 35.07 4.88 2.08
C ASN A 14 36.04 5.79 1.33
N LYS A 15 35.82 7.10 1.42
CA LYS A 15 36.61 8.11 0.72
C LYS A 15 38.10 8.06 1.06
N ALA A 16 38.46 8.00 2.34
CA ALA A 16 39.87 7.98 2.76
C ALA A 16 40.61 6.76 2.20
N ARG A 17 39.98 5.60 2.31
CA ARG A 17 40.54 4.34 1.74
C ARG A 17 40.64 4.37 0.22
N LEU A 18 39.70 5.05 -0.45
CA LEU A 18 39.75 5.24 -1.91
C LEU A 18 40.95 6.11 -2.29
N ILE A 19 41.21 7.22 -1.58
CA ILE A 19 42.35 8.11 -1.83
C ILE A 19 43.68 7.36 -1.61
N GLU A 20 43.80 6.59 -0.53
CA GLU A 20 44.97 5.75 -0.25
C GLU A 20 45.20 4.76 -1.38
N ASN A 21 44.16 4.05 -1.81
CA ASN A 21 44.24 3.08 -2.91
C ASN A 21 44.68 3.74 -4.23
N ILE A 22 44.16 4.92 -4.58
CA ILE A 22 44.55 5.64 -5.77
C ILE A 22 46.07 6.03 -5.66
N ALA A 23 46.51 6.51 -4.50
CA ALA A 23 47.91 6.87 -4.29
C ALA A 23 48.84 5.67 -4.42
N GLU A 24 48.45 4.48 -3.93
CA GLU A 24 49.16 3.21 -4.10
C GLU A 24 49.27 2.84 -5.59
N LEU A 25 48.13 2.87 -6.33
CA LEU A 25 48.10 2.54 -7.76
C LEU A 25 48.97 3.48 -8.61
N VAL A 26 49.06 4.76 -8.23
CA VAL A 26 49.97 5.73 -8.85
C VAL A 26 51.42 5.38 -8.55
N LYS A 27 51.75 5.03 -7.30
CA LYS A 27 53.09 4.62 -6.85
C LYS A 27 53.55 3.34 -7.58
N GLU A 28 52.63 2.39 -7.77
CA GLU A 28 52.88 1.15 -8.52
C GLU A 28 52.90 1.34 -10.06
N LYS A 29 52.70 2.58 -10.55
CA LYS A 29 52.61 2.92 -11.98
C LYS A 29 51.49 2.17 -12.74
N ARG A 30 50.45 1.74 -12.05
CA ARG A 30 49.25 1.14 -12.66
C ARG A 30 48.29 2.21 -13.19
N ILE A 31 48.29 3.38 -12.57
CA ILE A 31 47.61 4.57 -13.05
C ILE A 31 48.69 5.66 -13.27
N GLU A 32 48.82 6.10 -14.53
CA GLU A 32 49.75 7.16 -14.88
C GLU A 32 49.01 8.48 -15.13
N GLY A 33 49.70 9.60 -15.06
CA GLY A 33 49.14 10.90 -15.39
C GLY A 33 48.55 11.68 -14.23
N ILE A 34 48.51 11.15 -13.03
CA ILE A 34 48.12 11.83 -11.79
C ILE A 34 49.33 12.51 -11.18
N SER A 35 49.23 13.80 -10.79
CA SER A 35 50.26 14.56 -10.09
C SER A 35 50.00 14.68 -8.60
N ASP A 36 48.74 14.85 -8.19
CA ASP A 36 48.38 15.01 -6.77
C ASP A 36 46.90 14.63 -6.56
N ILE A 37 46.53 14.37 -5.31
CA ILE A 37 45.14 14.10 -4.90
C ILE A 37 44.85 14.85 -3.61
N ASN A 38 43.85 15.71 -3.66
CA ASN A 38 43.47 16.58 -2.56
C ASN A 38 42.01 16.39 -2.17
N ASP A 39 41.73 16.37 -0.87
CA ASP A 39 40.40 16.32 -0.31
C ASP A 39 40.01 17.69 0.27
N TYR A 40 39.11 18.37 -0.42
CA TYR A 40 38.58 19.69 -0.02
C TYR A 40 37.15 19.57 0.52
N THR A 41 36.73 18.38 0.93
CA THR A 41 35.39 18.14 1.48
C THR A 41 35.12 19.09 2.65
N SER A 42 34.00 19.78 2.60
CA SER A 42 33.54 20.74 3.58
C SER A 42 32.07 20.51 3.98
N ARG A 43 31.47 21.46 4.70
CA ARG A 43 30.04 21.47 5.02
C ARG A 43 29.15 21.65 3.78
N GLU A 44 29.70 22.16 2.71
CA GLU A 44 29.01 22.36 1.43
C GLU A 44 28.88 21.08 0.60
N GLY A 45 29.63 20.04 0.95
CA GLY A 45 29.58 18.74 0.29
C GLY A 45 30.95 18.12 0.08
N MET A 46 30.94 16.96 -0.57
CA MET A 46 32.14 16.24 -0.93
C MET A 46 32.84 16.92 -2.11
N HIS A 47 34.13 17.12 -1.96
CA HIS A 47 34.94 17.74 -2.99
C HIS A 47 36.38 17.15 -2.99
N MET A 48 36.56 16.06 -3.74
CA MET A 48 37.85 15.43 -3.96
C MET A 48 38.40 15.85 -5.32
N VAL A 49 39.63 16.28 -5.39
CA VAL A 49 40.28 16.77 -6.62
C VAL A 49 41.49 15.90 -6.93
N VAL A 50 41.52 15.33 -8.12
CA VAL A 50 42.64 14.58 -8.69
C VAL A 50 43.32 15.45 -9.73
N ASP A 51 44.50 16.01 -9.41
CA ASP A 51 45.25 16.85 -10.31
C ASP A 51 46.06 16.02 -11.30
N LEU A 52 46.01 16.42 -12.58
CA LEU A 52 46.67 15.71 -13.67
C LEU A 52 48.00 16.35 -14.07
N LYS A 53 48.92 15.53 -14.56
CA LYS A 53 50.17 16.02 -15.22
C LYS A 53 49.83 16.74 -16.54
N ARG A 54 50.72 17.58 -17.01
CA ARG A 54 50.48 18.43 -18.20
C ARG A 54 50.17 17.63 -19.46
N ASP A 55 50.79 16.47 -19.60
CA ASP A 55 50.69 15.61 -20.79
C ASP A 55 49.68 14.48 -20.65
N ALA A 56 48.95 14.45 -19.55
CA ALA A 56 47.94 13.42 -19.27
C ALA A 56 46.63 13.72 -19.99
N ASN A 57 46.04 12.69 -20.61
CA ASN A 57 44.70 12.78 -21.16
C ASN A 57 43.67 12.50 -20.02
N PRO A 58 42.81 13.48 -19.68
CA PRO A 58 41.87 13.36 -18.59
C PRO A 58 40.91 12.15 -18.73
N GLN A 59 40.47 11.85 -19.95
CA GLN A 59 39.55 10.78 -20.22
C GLN A 59 40.20 9.39 -20.00
N VAL A 60 41.46 9.25 -20.35
CA VAL A 60 42.21 8.00 -20.12
C VAL A 60 42.37 7.75 -18.61
N VAL A 61 42.78 8.80 -17.87
CA VAL A 61 42.95 8.70 -16.42
C VAL A 61 41.61 8.41 -15.75
N LEU A 62 40.53 9.05 -16.16
CA LEU A 62 39.18 8.78 -15.62
C LEU A 62 38.75 7.33 -15.85
N ASN A 63 38.97 6.78 -17.04
CA ASN A 63 38.67 5.40 -17.35
C ASN A 63 39.53 4.41 -16.53
N GLN A 64 40.81 4.75 -16.29
CA GLN A 64 41.68 3.96 -15.40
C GLN A 64 41.17 4.00 -13.95
N LEU A 65 40.74 5.16 -13.44
CA LEU A 65 40.15 5.29 -12.13
C LEU A 65 38.89 4.44 -11.97
N TYR A 66 38.00 4.44 -12.96
CA TYR A 66 36.82 3.57 -12.96
C TYR A 66 37.15 2.07 -13.01
N THR A 67 38.19 1.71 -13.74
CA THR A 67 38.56 0.29 -13.93
C THR A 67 39.29 -0.29 -12.71
N PHE A 68 40.20 0.48 -12.11
CA PHE A 68 41.12 -0.03 -11.07
C PHE A 68 40.71 0.34 -9.65
N THR A 69 39.70 1.21 -9.47
CA THR A 69 39.29 1.67 -8.14
C THR A 69 37.79 1.52 -7.90
N GLN A 70 37.37 1.76 -6.67
CA GLN A 70 35.96 1.76 -6.29
C GLN A 70 35.18 3.03 -6.69
N MET A 71 35.73 3.87 -7.58
CA MET A 71 34.98 4.99 -8.17
C MET A 71 33.82 4.50 -9.04
N GLN A 72 33.89 3.29 -9.55
CA GLN A 72 32.78 2.56 -10.16
C GLN A 72 32.63 1.21 -9.50
N THR A 73 31.43 0.90 -9.03
CA THR A 73 31.11 -0.39 -8.42
C THR A 73 29.84 -0.97 -9.02
N THR A 74 29.72 -2.28 -8.98
CA THR A 74 28.48 -2.98 -9.37
C THR A 74 27.67 -3.25 -8.12
N PHE A 75 26.34 -3.01 -8.18
CA PHE A 75 25.42 -3.35 -7.13
C PHE A 75 24.52 -4.49 -7.59
N GLY A 76 24.66 -5.65 -6.95
CA GLY A 76 23.81 -6.81 -7.20
C GLY A 76 22.48 -6.66 -6.46
N VAL A 77 21.40 -6.38 -7.19
CA VAL A 77 20.07 -6.27 -6.60
C VAL A 77 19.48 -7.65 -6.37
N ILE A 78 19.29 -8.03 -5.11
CA ILE A 78 18.62 -9.28 -4.72
C ILE A 78 17.28 -8.90 -4.10
N MET A 79 16.20 -9.07 -4.86
CA MET A 79 14.84 -8.75 -4.41
C MET A 79 14.21 -9.99 -3.78
N LEU A 80 14.36 -10.13 -2.47
CA LEU A 80 13.71 -11.17 -1.69
C LEU A 80 12.34 -10.67 -1.23
N ALA A 81 11.27 -11.40 -1.57
CA ALA A 81 9.90 -11.09 -1.17
C ALA A 81 9.14 -12.34 -0.74
N LEU A 82 8.06 -12.15 0.03
CA LEU A 82 7.13 -13.22 0.36
C LEU A 82 6.03 -13.28 -0.70
N VAL A 83 5.93 -14.39 -1.40
CA VAL A 83 4.84 -14.69 -2.36
C VAL A 83 4.02 -15.83 -1.81
N ASN A 84 2.75 -15.56 -1.48
CA ASN A 84 1.86 -16.55 -0.85
C ASN A 84 2.42 -17.17 0.44
N GLY A 85 3.17 -16.37 1.22
CA GLY A 85 3.81 -16.81 2.46
C GLY A 85 5.16 -17.53 2.29
N GLU A 86 5.64 -17.74 1.06
CA GLU A 86 6.93 -18.35 0.76
C GLU A 86 7.97 -17.30 0.37
N PRO A 87 9.19 -17.32 0.95
CA PRO A 87 10.26 -16.43 0.55
C PRO A 87 10.82 -16.84 -0.83
N ARG A 88 10.84 -15.89 -1.77
CA ARG A 88 11.38 -16.08 -3.13
C ARG A 88 12.24 -14.91 -3.54
N VAL A 89 13.33 -15.20 -4.25
CA VAL A 89 14.11 -14.18 -4.96
C VAL A 89 13.43 -13.93 -6.30
N LEU A 90 13.03 -12.68 -6.53
CA LEU A 90 12.24 -12.30 -7.70
C LEU A 90 13.04 -11.35 -8.60
N THR A 91 12.75 -11.43 -9.88
CA THR A 91 13.13 -10.38 -10.84
C THR A 91 12.20 -9.18 -10.69
N LEU A 92 12.62 -8.01 -11.17
CA LEU A 92 11.77 -6.80 -11.14
C LEU A 92 10.39 -7.03 -11.80
N LYS A 93 10.37 -7.74 -12.93
CA LYS A 93 9.13 -8.08 -13.63
C LYS A 93 8.19 -8.94 -12.76
N GLU A 94 8.74 -9.91 -12.06
CA GLU A 94 7.95 -10.78 -11.16
C GLU A 94 7.44 -10.02 -9.95
N VAL A 95 8.24 -9.11 -9.36
CA VAL A 95 7.80 -8.24 -8.28
C VAL A 95 6.59 -7.41 -8.70
N LEU A 96 6.67 -6.75 -9.87
CA LEU A 96 5.58 -5.93 -10.39
C LEU A 96 4.33 -6.77 -10.68
N ARG A 97 4.49 -7.96 -11.25
CA ARG A 97 3.36 -8.85 -11.54
C ARG A 97 2.67 -9.31 -10.26
N ASN A 98 3.42 -9.83 -9.30
CA ASN A 98 2.87 -10.27 -8.01
C ASN A 98 2.20 -9.10 -7.26
N TYR A 99 2.74 -7.89 -7.36
CA TYR A 99 2.11 -6.70 -6.76
C TYR A 99 0.75 -6.40 -7.40
N ILE A 100 0.66 -6.42 -8.73
CA ILE A 100 -0.61 -6.18 -9.46
C ILE A 100 -1.64 -7.25 -9.09
N ASP A 101 -1.25 -8.53 -9.11
CA ASP A 101 -2.13 -9.64 -8.77
C ASP A 101 -2.66 -9.51 -7.33
N PHE A 102 -1.79 -9.14 -6.38
CA PHE A 102 -2.18 -8.86 -5.01
C PHE A 102 -3.17 -7.68 -4.90
N GLN A 103 -2.93 -6.58 -5.64
CA GLN A 103 -3.86 -5.44 -5.65
C GLN A 103 -5.24 -5.84 -6.19
N CYS A 104 -5.29 -6.63 -7.26
CA CYS A 104 -6.54 -7.16 -7.79
C CYS A 104 -7.28 -8.01 -6.74
N GLU A 105 -6.58 -8.90 -6.05
CA GLU A 105 -7.15 -9.72 -4.97
C GLU A 105 -7.72 -8.86 -3.83
N VAL A 106 -6.97 -7.84 -3.40
CA VAL A 106 -7.42 -6.91 -2.33
C VAL A 106 -8.70 -6.18 -2.75
N VAL A 107 -8.76 -5.66 -3.98
CA VAL A 107 -9.96 -4.99 -4.50
C VAL A 107 -11.16 -5.94 -4.52
N VAL A 108 -10.99 -7.15 -5.07
CA VAL A 108 -12.06 -8.16 -5.11
C VAL A 108 -12.53 -8.53 -3.71
N ARG A 109 -11.63 -8.74 -2.76
CA ARG A 109 -11.96 -9.10 -1.38
C ARG A 109 -12.71 -7.96 -0.67
N ARG A 110 -12.27 -6.71 -0.86
CA ARG A 110 -12.96 -5.54 -0.33
C ARG A 110 -14.36 -5.41 -0.90
N THR A 111 -14.51 -5.47 -2.24
CA THR A 111 -15.81 -5.36 -2.90
C THR A 111 -16.77 -6.47 -2.49
N ARG A 112 -16.30 -7.70 -2.30
CA ARG A 112 -17.12 -8.80 -1.77
C ARG A 112 -17.59 -8.54 -0.33
N TYR A 113 -16.75 -7.94 0.48
CA TYR A 113 -17.14 -7.56 1.85
C TYR A 113 -18.21 -6.47 1.82
N ASP A 114 -18.02 -5.43 1.02
CA ASP A 114 -18.96 -4.31 0.90
C ASP A 114 -20.30 -4.80 0.34
N LEU A 115 -20.27 -5.65 -0.69
CA LEU A 115 -21.48 -6.27 -1.25
C LEU A 115 -22.26 -7.09 -0.20
N ARG A 116 -21.56 -7.91 0.57
CA ARG A 116 -22.22 -8.69 1.63
C ARG A 116 -22.87 -7.75 2.67
N LYS A 117 -22.20 -6.70 3.07
CA LYS A 117 -22.73 -5.70 4.02
C LYS A 117 -23.95 -4.96 3.45
N ALA A 118 -23.90 -4.60 2.18
CA ALA A 118 -25.03 -4.00 1.50
C ALA A 118 -26.23 -4.97 1.41
N GLN A 119 -25.99 -6.24 1.07
CA GLN A 119 -27.04 -7.28 1.04
C GLN A 119 -27.66 -7.52 2.41
N GLU A 120 -26.85 -7.65 3.48
CA GLU A 120 -27.33 -7.78 4.85
C GLU A 120 -28.22 -6.58 5.24
N ARG A 121 -27.81 -5.36 4.87
CA ARG A 121 -28.58 -4.15 5.15
C ARG A 121 -29.87 -4.07 4.34
N ALA A 122 -29.80 -4.35 3.03
CA ALA A 122 -30.99 -4.38 2.16
C ALA A 122 -32.03 -5.39 2.68
N HIS A 123 -31.57 -6.55 3.10
CA HIS A 123 -32.44 -7.58 3.66
C HIS A 123 -33.21 -7.11 4.93
N ILE A 124 -32.54 -6.40 5.83
CA ILE A 124 -33.18 -5.79 6.98
C ILE A 124 -34.18 -4.71 6.57
N LEU A 125 -33.83 -3.84 5.63
CA LEU A 125 -34.71 -2.77 5.15
C LEU A 125 -35.96 -3.34 4.45
N GLU A 126 -35.86 -4.46 3.73
CA GLU A 126 -37.01 -5.18 3.16
C GLU A 126 -38.00 -5.61 4.25
N GLY A 127 -37.50 -6.20 5.33
CA GLY A 127 -38.34 -6.57 6.49
C GLY A 127 -39.02 -5.36 7.15
N LEU A 128 -38.29 -4.25 7.29
CA LEU A 128 -38.84 -3.01 7.86
C LEU A 128 -39.92 -2.39 6.97
N LEU A 129 -39.75 -2.42 5.63
CA LEU A 129 -40.78 -1.93 4.70
C LEU A 129 -42.06 -2.76 4.79
N ILE A 130 -41.94 -4.10 4.86
CA ILE A 130 -43.08 -4.99 5.07
C ILE A 130 -43.83 -4.63 6.38
N ALA A 131 -43.05 -4.43 7.46
CA ALA A 131 -43.63 -4.04 8.75
C ALA A 131 -44.35 -2.67 8.71
N LEU A 132 -43.83 -1.72 7.96
CA LEU A 132 -44.46 -0.39 7.79
C LEU A 132 -45.72 -0.43 6.93
N ASP A 133 -45.78 -1.34 5.95
CA ASP A 133 -46.98 -1.57 5.11
C ASP A 133 -48.14 -2.14 5.92
N PHE A 134 -47.83 -2.95 6.94
CA PHE A 134 -48.84 -3.64 7.80
C PHE A 134 -48.69 -3.21 9.27
N ILE A 135 -48.40 -1.92 9.55
CA ILE A 135 -48.00 -1.46 10.86
C ILE A 135 -49.04 -1.71 11.95
N ASP A 136 -50.31 -1.56 11.63
CA ASP A 136 -51.40 -1.79 12.61
C ASP A 136 -51.45 -3.26 13.07
N GLU A 137 -51.29 -4.20 12.14
CA GLU A 137 -51.21 -5.64 12.42
C GLU A 137 -49.94 -5.99 13.20
N VAL A 138 -48.81 -5.41 12.88
CA VAL A 138 -47.52 -5.57 13.61
C VAL A 138 -47.70 -5.11 15.06
N ILE A 139 -48.33 -3.93 15.29
CA ILE A 139 -48.59 -3.44 16.64
C ILE A 139 -49.51 -4.38 17.39
N GLU A 140 -50.60 -4.87 16.78
CA GLU A 140 -51.53 -5.84 17.39
C GLU A 140 -50.84 -7.11 17.81
N ILE A 141 -50.00 -7.69 16.93
CA ILE A 141 -49.21 -8.90 17.24
C ILE A 141 -48.30 -8.67 18.44
N LEU A 142 -47.52 -7.57 18.42
CA LEU A 142 -46.57 -7.26 19.49
C LEU A 142 -47.29 -7.00 20.83
N ARG A 143 -48.40 -6.29 20.83
CA ARG A 143 -49.21 -6.00 22.06
C ARG A 143 -49.89 -7.25 22.63
N SER A 144 -50.29 -8.20 21.79
CA SER A 144 -50.91 -9.45 22.19
C SER A 144 -49.91 -10.54 22.55
N SER A 145 -48.64 -10.36 22.31
CA SER A 145 -47.57 -11.31 22.66
C SER A 145 -47.14 -11.13 24.12
N LYS A 146 -46.78 -12.23 24.76
CA LYS A 146 -46.41 -12.28 26.17
C LYS A 146 -45.03 -11.70 26.42
N ASP A 147 -44.13 -11.92 25.47
CA ASP A 147 -42.74 -11.46 25.52
C ASP A 147 -42.18 -11.17 24.11
N GLN A 148 -40.96 -10.63 24.04
CA GLN A 148 -40.31 -10.31 22.75
C GLN A 148 -40.00 -11.55 21.87
N PRO A 149 -39.54 -12.68 22.42
CA PRO A 149 -39.38 -13.91 21.64
C PRO A 149 -40.66 -14.40 20.97
N GLU A 150 -41.77 -14.44 21.67
CA GLU A 150 -43.09 -14.82 21.11
C GLU A 150 -43.51 -13.82 20.01
N GLY A 151 -43.32 -12.52 20.24
CA GLY A 151 -43.60 -11.49 19.25
C GLY A 151 -42.84 -11.68 17.96
N ARG A 152 -41.52 -11.99 18.05
CA ARG A 152 -40.69 -12.31 16.88
C ARG A 152 -41.21 -13.55 16.13
N GLU A 153 -41.47 -14.61 16.83
CA GLU A 153 -41.93 -15.86 16.21
C GLU A 153 -43.26 -15.67 15.47
N ARG A 154 -44.20 -14.94 16.05
CA ARG A 154 -45.48 -14.63 15.42
C ARG A 154 -45.33 -13.72 14.19
N LEU A 155 -44.43 -12.74 14.23
CA LEU A 155 -44.11 -11.88 13.08
C LEU A 155 -43.47 -12.69 11.93
N MET A 156 -42.53 -13.62 12.26
CA MET A 156 -41.91 -14.49 11.28
C MET A 156 -42.97 -15.39 10.60
N GLN A 157 -43.86 -16.00 11.37
CA GLN A 157 -44.92 -16.87 10.84
C GLN A 157 -45.93 -16.12 10.00
N ARG A 158 -46.30 -14.90 10.41
CA ARG A 158 -47.33 -14.11 9.73
C ARG A 158 -46.87 -13.46 8.42
N PHE A 159 -45.68 -12.92 8.41
CA PHE A 159 -45.15 -12.14 7.25
C PHE A 159 -44.07 -12.88 6.47
N GLY A 160 -43.71 -14.12 6.85
CA GLY A 160 -42.65 -14.87 6.18
C GLY A 160 -41.26 -14.26 6.36
N LEU A 161 -41.06 -13.54 7.48
CA LEU A 161 -39.79 -12.90 7.82
C LEU A 161 -38.81 -13.89 8.45
N ASP A 162 -37.53 -13.60 8.32
CA ASP A 162 -36.51 -14.32 9.09
C ASP A 162 -36.19 -13.66 10.45
N GLU A 163 -35.36 -14.33 11.25
CA GLU A 163 -35.06 -13.88 12.60
C GLU A 163 -34.40 -12.48 12.64
N PRO A 164 -33.38 -12.16 11.79
CA PRO A 164 -32.78 -10.81 11.71
C PRO A 164 -33.80 -9.72 11.39
N GLN A 165 -34.70 -9.96 10.44
CA GLN A 165 -35.78 -9.03 10.08
C GLN A 165 -36.77 -8.80 11.21
N ALA A 166 -37.29 -9.89 11.79
CA ALA A 166 -38.21 -9.83 12.90
C ALA A 166 -37.60 -9.17 14.15
N GLN A 167 -36.30 -9.43 14.40
CA GLN A 167 -35.56 -8.76 15.47
C GLN A 167 -35.47 -7.25 15.25
N ALA A 168 -35.18 -6.83 14.01
CA ALA A 168 -35.11 -5.39 13.66
C ALA A 168 -36.47 -4.69 13.87
N ILE A 169 -37.59 -5.38 13.52
CA ILE A 169 -38.94 -4.85 13.71
C ILE A 169 -39.27 -4.71 15.21
N VAL A 170 -38.98 -5.70 16.03
CA VAL A 170 -39.24 -5.65 17.49
C VAL A 170 -38.41 -4.55 18.17
N GLN A 171 -37.20 -4.23 17.65
CA GLN A 171 -36.34 -3.15 18.15
C GLN A 171 -36.66 -1.78 17.59
N MET A 172 -37.64 -1.67 16.67
CA MET A 172 -38.03 -0.41 16.07
C MET A 172 -38.62 0.55 17.13
N ARG A 173 -38.17 1.80 17.09
CA ARG A 173 -38.66 2.85 17.98
C ARG A 173 -39.98 3.42 17.47
N LEU A 174 -40.88 3.79 18.35
CA LEU A 174 -42.17 4.40 17.98
C LEU A 174 -42.04 5.62 17.05
N GLY A 175 -40.97 6.43 17.23
CA GLY A 175 -40.70 7.57 16.34
C GLY A 175 -40.37 7.18 14.91
N GLN A 176 -39.95 5.92 14.65
CA GLN A 176 -39.65 5.41 13.31
C GLN A 176 -40.89 4.97 12.52
N LEU A 177 -42.07 5.03 13.14
CA LEU A 177 -43.35 4.70 12.51
C LEU A 177 -44.00 5.89 11.78
N THR A 178 -43.32 7.03 11.72
CA THR A 178 -43.83 8.22 11.03
C THR A 178 -43.62 8.13 9.53
N GLY A 179 -44.49 8.76 8.74
CA GLY A 179 -44.39 8.78 7.28
C GLY A 179 -43.07 9.36 6.75
N LEU A 180 -42.45 10.28 7.48
CA LEU A 180 -41.10 10.81 7.14
C LEU A 180 -39.99 9.74 7.28
N GLU A 181 -40.09 8.90 8.29
CA GLU A 181 -39.09 7.81 8.49
C GLU A 181 -39.26 6.69 7.47
N ARG A 182 -40.50 6.41 7.06
CA ARG A 182 -40.78 5.49 5.94
C ARG A 182 -40.03 5.93 4.67
N HIS A 183 -40.14 7.20 4.31
CA HIS A 183 -39.45 7.75 3.13
C HIS A 183 -37.93 7.62 3.22
N LYS A 184 -37.37 7.83 4.41
CA LYS A 184 -35.92 7.61 4.62
C LYS A 184 -35.50 6.15 4.44
N ILE A 185 -36.32 5.20 4.87
CA ILE A 185 -36.04 3.76 4.67
C ILE A 185 -36.11 3.40 3.19
N GLU A 186 -37.08 3.97 2.45
CA GLU A 186 -37.21 3.79 1.00
C GLU A 186 -36.00 4.40 0.26
N GLU A 187 -35.56 5.59 0.62
CA GLU A 187 -34.35 6.24 0.09
C GLU A 187 -33.08 5.43 0.39
N GLU A 188 -32.92 4.98 1.63
CA GLU A 188 -31.78 4.14 2.02
C GLU A 188 -31.77 2.83 1.22
N MET A 189 -32.94 2.19 1.03
CA MET A 189 -33.07 0.99 0.21
C MET A 189 -32.64 1.24 -1.24
N ALA A 190 -33.01 2.39 -1.81
CA ALA A 190 -32.60 2.75 -3.15
C ALA A 190 -31.08 2.92 -3.27
N GLN A 191 -30.47 3.62 -2.30
CA GLN A 191 -29.01 3.82 -2.24
C GLN A 191 -28.23 2.53 -2.05
N VAL A 192 -28.75 1.59 -1.25
CA VAL A 192 -28.08 0.29 -1.02
C VAL A 192 -28.18 -0.63 -2.22
N LYS A 193 -29.19 -0.44 -3.09
CA LYS A 193 -29.40 -1.23 -4.34
C LYS A 193 -28.62 -0.70 -5.54
N GLU A 194 -28.12 0.55 -5.48
CA GLU A 194 -27.17 1.11 -6.47
C GLU A 194 -25.77 0.53 -6.30
#